data_d3ab8db216e03e8c751457c7b7fc68f3
#
_entry.id   d3ab8db216e03e8c751457c7b7fc68f3
#
_cell.length_a   1.000
_cell.length_b   1.000
_cell.length_c   1.000
_cell.angle_alpha   90.00
_cell.angle_beta   90.00
_cell.angle_gamma   90.00
#
_symmetry.space_group_name_H-M   'P 1'
#
loop_
_entity.id
_entity.type
_entity.pdbx_description
1 polymer ?
#
loop_
_entity_poly.entity_id
_entity_poly.type
_entity_poly.pdbx_seq_one_letter_code
_entity_poly.pdbx_strand_id
1 'polypeptide(L)' 'MKHEYACLYRPPMPGAVPKDGLVEVRHNTNRIIDGRGIWGSVVYDRELTEKEVRDYELKYLGVAK' A
#
# COMPACT_ATOMS: atom_id res chain seq x y z
N MET A 1 -0.64 -15.53 -3.51
CA MET A 1 0.25 -14.78 -2.63
C MET A 1 -0.27 -13.37 -2.43
N LYS A 2 -0.15 -12.84 -1.23
CA LYS A 2 -0.59 -11.48 -0.94
C LYS A 2 0.61 -10.55 -0.87
N HIS A 3 0.43 -9.32 -1.33
CA HIS A 3 1.48 -8.33 -1.42
C HIS A 3 1.05 -7.06 -0.71
N GLU A 4 1.93 -6.53 0.15
CA GLU A 4 1.63 -5.35 0.95
C GLU A 4 2.35 -4.12 0.40
N TYR A 5 1.64 -2.98 0.36
CA TYR A 5 2.18 -1.70 -0.09
C TYR A 5 1.89 -0.62 0.95
N ALA A 6 2.88 0.23 1.22
CA ALA A 6 2.71 1.33 2.15
C ALA A 6 2.12 2.55 1.46
N CYS A 7 1.23 3.24 2.15
CA CYS A 7 0.67 4.52 1.71
C CYS A 7 1.52 5.64 2.30
N LEU A 8 2.34 6.27 1.47
CA LEU A 8 3.36 7.21 1.93
C LEU A 8 2.86 8.63 2.11
N TYR A 9 1.93 9.07 1.27
CA TYR A 9 1.56 10.49 1.19
C TYR A 9 0.11 10.78 1.52
N ARG A 10 -0.74 9.76 1.58
CA ARG A 10 -2.16 9.92 1.89
C ARG A 10 -2.72 8.67 2.52
N PRO A 11 -3.82 8.77 3.30
CA PRO A 11 -4.42 7.57 3.90
C PRO A 11 -4.99 6.63 2.83
N PRO A 12 -5.04 5.33 3.13
CA PRO A 12 -5.64 4.37 2.20
C PRO A 12 -7.17 4.53 2.19
N MET A 13 -7.64 5.26 1.19
CA MET A 13 -9.06 5.58 1.02
C MET A 13 -9.51 5.15 -0.38
N PRO A 14 -10.83 4.98 -0.60
CA PRO A 14 -11.34 4.75 -1.95
C PRO A 14 -10.86 5.84 -2.90
N GLY A 15 -10.30 5.44 -4.04
CA GLY A 15 -9.73 6.36 -5.01
C GLY A 15 -8.28 6.73 -4.78
N ALA A 16 -7.73 6.46 -3.59
CA ALA A 16 -6.32 6.73 -3.29
C ALA A 16 -5.43 5.53 -3.57
N VAL A 17 -6.01 4.37 -3.86
CA VAL A 17 -5.28 3.13 -4.16
C VAL A 17 -6.06 2.37 -5.23
N PRO A 18 -5.38 1.50 -6.01
CA PRO A 18 -6.09 0.66 -6.98
C PRO A 18 -7.11 -0.26 -6.30
N LYS A 19 -8.25 -0.46 -6.94
CA LYS A 19 -9.31 -1.32 -6.40
C LYS A 19 -9.11 -2.79 -6.77
N ASP A 20 -8.55 -3.06 -7.94
CA ASP A 20 -8.46 -4.41 -8.45
C ASP A 20 -7.50 -5.26 -7.64
N GLY A 21 -8.02 -6.34 -7.05
CA GLY A 21 -7.23 -7.25 -6.24
C GLY A 21 -7.03 -6.83 -4.81
N LEU A 22 -7.63 -5.72 -4.38
CA LEU A 22 -7.50 -5.25 -3.00
C LEU A 22 -8.17 -6.21 -2.04
N VAL A 23 -7.42 -6.71 -1.07
CA VAL A 23 -7.87 -7.71 -0.10
C VAL A 23 -8.08 -7.09 1.28
N GLU A 24 -7.20 -6.20 1.68
CA GLU A 24 -7.20 -5.68 3.05
C GLU A 24 -6.62 -4.27 3.09
N VAL A 25 -7.17 -3.45 3.96
CA VAL A 25 -6.64 -2.11 4.26
C VAL A 25 -6.23 -2.10 5.73
N ARG A 26 -5.00 -1.68 6.01
CA ARG A 26 -4.47 -1.61 7.38
C ARG A 26 -4.15 -0.16 7.73
N HIS A 27 -4.71 0.32 8.81
CA HIS A 27 -4.50 1.69 9.26
C HIS A 27 -3.35 1.74 10.27
N ASN A 28 -2.12 1.52 9.78
CA ASN A 28 -0.92 1.42 10.60
C ASN A 28 -0.14 2.73 10.64
N THR A 29 -0.69 3.73 11.33
CA THR A 29 -0.07 5.05 11.35
C THR A 29 1.20 5.13 12.19
N ASN A 30 1.51 4.08 12.95
CA ASN A 30 2.71 4.05 13.80
C ASN A 30 3.93 3.41 13.12
N ARG A 31 3.80 2.94 11.88
CA ARG A 31 4.92 2.35 11.17
C ARG A 31 5.79 3.41 10.52
N ILE A 32 7.10 3.15 10.53
CA ILE A 32 8.06 4.01 9.86
C ILE A 32 8.74 3.19 8.76
N ILE A 33 8.68 3.70 7.53
CA ILE A 33 9.29 3.06 6.36
C ILE A 33 10.25 4.09 5.73
N ASP A 34 11.50 3.68 5.54
CA ASP A 34 12.53 4.56 4.95
C ASP A 34 12.66 5.89 5.70
N GLY A 35 12.55 5.84 7.03
CA GLY A 35 12.73 7.01 7.87
C GLY A 35 11.54 7.95 7.95
N ARG A 36 10.39 7.56 7.41
CA ARG A 36 9.17 8.39 7.46
C ARG A 36 7.98 7.58 7.93
N GLY A 37 7.07 8.24 8.62
CA GLY A 37 5.81 7.62 9.02
C GLY A 37 4.91 7.41 7.81
N ILE A 38 4.16 6.32 7.82
CA ILE A 38 3.22 6.01 6.76
C ILE A 38 1.78 6.19 7.27
N TRP A 39 0.86 6.44 6.34
CA TRP A 39 -0.55 6.61 6.66
C TRP A 39 -1.25 5.28 6.94
N GLY A 40 -0.72 4.21 6.37
CA GLY A 40 -1.27 2.88 6.48
C GLY A 40 -0.73 2.00 5.38
N SER A 41 -1.28 0.82 5.22
CA SER A 41 -0.87 -0.08 4.14
C SER A 41 -2.08 -0.76 3.52
N VAL A 42 -1.88 -1.27 2.31
CA VAL A 42 -2.90 -2.00 1.56
C VAL A 42 -2.32 -3.34 1.12
N VAL A 43 -3.15 -4.37 1.11
CA VAL A 43 -2.75 -5.72 0.74
C VAL A 43 -3.54 -6.13 -0.49
N TYR A 44 -2.83 -6.67 -1.47
CA TYR A 44 -3.42 -7.14 -2.74
C TYR A 44 -3.12 -8.61 -2.95
N ASP A 45 -3.99 -9.29 -3.67
CA ASP A 45 -3.76 -10.70 -4.06
C ASP A 45 -2.94 -10.80 -5.36
N ARG A 46 -2.40 -9.69 -5.83
CA ARG A 46 -1.53 -9.60 -7.01
C ARG A 46 -0.45 -8.56 -6.77
N GLU A 47 0.60 -8.58 -7.56
CA GLU A 47 1.55 -7.48 -7.56
C GLU A 47 0.98 -6.33 -8.38
N LEU A 48 1.11 -5.12 -7.86
CA LEU A 48 0.75 -3.91 -8.61
C LEU A 48 1.82 -3.65 -9.66
N THR A 49 1.41 -3.03 -10.78
CA THR A 49 2.36 -2.65 -11.81
C THR A 49 3.21 -1.47 -11.33
N GLU A 50 4.36 -1.28 -11.97
CA GLU A 50 5.20 -0.11 -11.66
C GLU A 50 4.44 1.20 -11.84
N LYS A 51 3.59 1.26 -12.86
CA LYS A 51 2.77 2.43 -13.11
C LYS A 51 1.80 2.69 -11.97
N GLU A 52 1.15 1.64 -11.45
CA GLU A 52 0.24 1.78 -10.31
C GLU A 52 0.97 2.24 -9.06
N VAL A 53 2.12 1.63 -8.77
CA VAL A 53 2.92 2.00 -7.60
C VAL A 53 3.32 3.48 -7.70
N ARG A 54 3.74 3.93 -8.86
CA ARG A 54 4.15 5.32 -9.06
C ARG A 54 2.97 6.29 -9.01
N ASP A 55 1.88 5.96 -9.73
CA ASP A 55 0.73 6.85 -9.83
C ASP A 55 0.01 7.04 -8.49
N TYR A 56 -0.02 6.00 -7.68
CA TYR A 56 -0.66 6.06 -6.36
C TYR A 56 0.33 6.32 -5.23
N GLU A 57 1.61 6.52 -5.57
CA GLU A 57 2.67 6.87 -4.62
C GLU A 57 2.77 5.86 -3.48
N LEU A 58 2.82 4.59 -3.84
CA LEU A 58 2.91 3.49 -2.89
C LEU A 58 4.35 2.97 -2.80
N LYS A 59 4.64 2.21 -1.75
CA LYS A 59 5.92 1.52 -1.62
C LYS A 59 5.69 0.05 -1.31
N TYR A 60 6.29 -0.82 -2.10
CA TYR A 60 6.17 -2.26 -1.89
C TYR A 60 6.89 -2.68 -0.61
N LEU A 61 6.18 -3.40 0.26
CA LEU A 61 6.71 -3.87 1.54
C LEU A 61 7.03 -5.37 1.53
N GLY A 62 6.68 -6.08 0.47
CA GLY A 62 6.93 -7.51 0.36
C GLY A 62 5.66 -8.33 0.46
N VAL A 63 5.84 -9.64 0.57
CA VAL A 63 4.73 -10.57 0.68
C VAL A 63 4.08 -10.44 2.04
N ALA A 64 2.77 -10.25 2.07
CA ALA A 64 2.01 -10.15 3.31
C ALA A 64 1.72 -11.55 3.87
N LYS A 65 1.80 -11.68 5.16
CA LYS A 65 1.49 -12.93 5.86
C LYS A 65 0.14 -12.84 6.53
#